data_d0998cec5abd27d8bbcf014358c5d093
#
_entry.id   d0998cec5abd27d8bbcf014358c5d093
#
_cell.length_a   1.000
_cell.length_b   1.000
_cell.length_c   1.000
_cell.angle_alpha   90.00
_cell.angle_beta   90.00
_cell.angle_gamma   90.00
#
_symmetry.space_group_name_H-M   'P 1'
#
loop_
_entity.id
_entity.type
_entity.pdbx_description
1 polymer ?
#
loop_
_entity_poly.entity_id
_entity_poly.type
_entity_poly.pdbx_seq_one_letter_code
_entity_poly.pdbx_strand_id
1 'polypeptide(L)'
;MKIQKIKNYYKSMSKTKPDKLLVLFEDLAEKMNINIVQGKGDFQGGMCSVNDESYIVLNKLKPVDQRLAVLVREFSRLNLKNIFVQPILREYISNTQQELL
;
A
#
# COMPACT_ATOMS: atom_id res chain seq x y z
N MET A 1 -21.54 7.79 -25.47
CA MET A 1 -21.58 6.36 -25.14
C MET A 1 -20.21 5.76 -25.02
N LYS A 2 -19.38 5.86 -26.03
CA LYS A 2 -18.02 5.33 -25.99
C LYS A 2 -17.17 6.00 -24.91
N ILE A 3 -17.36 7.30 -24.72
CA ILE A 3 -16.61 8.04 -23.70
C ILE A 3 -16.97 7.56 -22.30
N GLN A 4 -18.24 7.24 -22.05
CA GLN A 4 -18.65 6.71 -20.76
C GLN A 4 -18.06 5.33 -20.49
N LYS A 5 -18.00 4.48 -21.52
CA LYS A 5 -17.39 3.17 -21.40
C LYS A 5 -15.91 3.28 -21.03
N ILE A 6 -15.22 4.20 -21.67
CA ILE A 6 -13.81 4.45 -21.39
C ILE A 6 -13.63 4.95 -19.98
N LYS A 7 -14.51 5.85 -19.52
CA LYS A 7 -14.49 6.35 -18.15
C LYS A 7 -14.70 5.23 -17.13
N ASN A 8 -15.64 4.33 -17.40
CA ASN A 8 -15.91 3.22 -16.49
C ASN A 8 -14.73 2.26 -16.42
N TYR A 9 -14.12 1.98 -17.56
CA TYR A 9 -12.95 1.14 -17.62
C TYR A 9 -11.80 1.76 -16.85
N TYR A 10 -11.59 3.05 -17.01
CA TYR A 10 -10.55 3.80 -16.32
C TYR A 10 -10.78 3.79 -14.80
N LYS A 11 -12.03 3.98 -14.39
CA LYS A 11 -12.40 3.92 -12.97
C LYS A 11 -12.16 2.54 -12.39
N SER A 12 -12.44 1.50 -13.17
CA SER A 12 -12.17 0.13 -12.74
C SER A 12 -10.70 -0.11 -12.46
N MET A 13 -9.84 0.44 -13.31
CA MET A 13 -8.40 0.29 -13.11
C MET A 13 -7.90 1.06 -11.89
N SER A 14 -8.42 2.27 -11.67
CA SER A 14 -8.00 3.09 -10.54
C SER A 14 -8.66 2.66 -9.23
N LYS A 15 -9.69 1.81 -9.31
CA LYS A 15 -10.39 1.29 -8.13
C LYS A 15 -10.08 -0.17 -7.90
N THR A 16 -8.81 -0.50 -7.94
CA THR A 16 -8.36 -1.85 -7.62
C THR A 16 -8.85 -2.22 -6.22
N LYS A 17 -9.32 -3.45 -6.08
CA LYS A 17 -9.85 -3.92 -4.81
C LYS A 17 -8.81 -3.83 -3.71
N PRO A 18 -9.19 -3.43 -2.49
CA PRO A 18 -8.24 -3.29 -1.38
C PRO A 18 -7.45 -4.55 -1.10
N ASP A 19 -8.07 -5.73 -1.21
CA ASP A 19 -7.37 -6.99 -0.98
C ASP A 19 -6.23 -7.18 -1.96
N LYS A 20 -6.46 -6.81 -3.22
CA LYS A 20 -5.43 -6.92 -4.23
C LYS A 20 -4.30 -5.92 -3.99
N LEU A 21 -4.64 -4.72 -3.53
CA LEU A 21 -3.62 -3.73 -3.17
C LEU A 21 -2.74 -4.24 -2.04
N LEU A 22 -3.33 -4.90 -1.04
CA LEU A 22 -2.54 -5.49 0.05
C LEU A 22 -1.55 -6.51 -0.49
N VAL A 23 -1.99 -7.37 -1.41
CA VAL A 23 -1.10 -8.37 -2.02
C VAL A 23 0.05 -7.69 -2.76
N LEU A 24 -0.25 -6.61 -3.50
CA LEU A 24 0.79 -5.88 -4.23
C LEU A 24 1.80 -5.25 -3.28
N PHE A 25 1.35 -4.73 -2.14
CA PHE A 25 2.26 -4.21 -1.12
C PHE A 25 3.09 -5.31 -0.49
N GLU A 26 2.51 -6.48 -0.27
CA GLU A 26 3.25 -7.62 0.27
C GLU A 26 4.36 -8.06 -0.69
N ASP A 27 4.05 -8.10 -1.99
CA ASP A 27 5.05 -8.43 -3.01
C ASP A 27 6.18 -7.41 -3.03
N LEU A 28 5.84 -6.13 -2.94
CA LEU A 28 6.83 -5.06 -2.90
C LEU A 28 7.69 -5.15 -1.65
N ALA A 29 7.08 -5.42 -0.51
CA ALA A 29 7.79 -5.58 0.75
C ALA A 29 8.79 -6.73 0.67
N GLU A 30 8.38 -7.85 0.08
CA GLU A 30 9.25 -9.01 -0.08
C GLU A 30 10.50 -8.66 -0.88
N LYS A 31 10.34 -7.88 -1.95
CA LYS A 31 11.48 -7.44 -2.77
C LYS A 31 12.46 -6.57 -1.97
N MET A 32 12.00 -5.92 -0.93
CA MET A 32 12.80 -5.02 -0.13
C MET A 32 13.22 -5.64 1.21
N ASN A 33 12.96 -6.92 1.40
CA ASN A 33 13.24 -7.64 2.65
C ASN A 33 12.54 -7.01 3.84
N ILE A 34 11.30 -6.58 3.63
CA ILE A 34 10.45 -6.04 4.69
C ILE A 34 9.34 -7.04 4.94
N ASN A 35 9.12 -7.37 6.19
CA ASN A 35 8.06 -8.28 6.60
C ASN A 35 6.82 -7.49 6.99
N ILE A 36 5.69 -7.81 6.35
CA ILE A 36 4.42 -7.19 6.74
C ILE A 36 3.72 -8.17 7.67
N VAL A 37 3.43 -7.72 8.88
CA VAL A 37 2.76 -8.54 9.89
C VAL A 37 1.50 -7.81 10.36
N GLN A 38 0.51 -8.58 10.77
CA GLN A 38 -0.73 -8.01 11.28
C GLN A 38 -0.93 -8.43 12.72
N GLY A 39 -1.27 -7.45 13.55
CA GLY A 39 -1.53 -7.69 14.96
C GLY A 39 -2.82 -7.04 15.38
N LYS A 40 -3.29 -7.38 16.58
CA LYS A 40 -4.49 -6.78 17.17
C LYS A 40 -4.07 -5.97 18.39
N GLY A 41 -4.67 -4.81 18.54
CA GLY A 41 -4.37 -3.97 19.69
C GLY A 41 -4.75 -2.54 19.47
N ASP A 42 -4.34 -1.69 20.39
CA ASP A 42 -4.64 -0.26 20.37
C ASP A 42 -3.42 0.48 19.83
N PHE A 43 -3.18 0.35 18.54
CA PHE A 43 -2.04 1.01 17.86
C PHE A 43 -2.39 1.30 16.42
N GLN A 44 -1.67 2.26 15.83
CA GLN A 44 -1.89 2.67 14.45
C GLN A 44 -1.21 1.75 13.44
N GLY A 45 -0.04 1.23 13.80
CA GLY A 45 0.80 0.50 12.88
C GLY A 45 1.96 1.36 12.39
N GLY A 46 2.90 0.74 11.74
CA GLY A 46 4.07 1.44 11.20
C GLY A 46 5.27 0.54 11.11
N MET A 47 6.38 1.11 10.68
CA MET A 47 7.61 0.35 10.49
C MET A 47 8.38 0.25 11.80
N CYS A 48 8.95 -0.93 12.04
CA CYS A 48 9.84 -1.15 13.17
C CYS A 48 10.96 -2.10 12.74
N SER A 49 12.01 -2.13 13.54
CA SER A 49 13.17 -2.98 13.27
C SER A 49 13.45 -3.82 14.49
N VAL A 50 13.62 -5.12 14.29
CA VAL A 50 13.93 -6.07 15.38
C VAL A 50 15.07 -6.96 14.89
N ASN A 51 16.21 -6.96 15.59
CA ASN A 51 17.37 -7.78 15.24
C ASN A 51 17.79 -7.58 13.78
N ASP A 52 17.82 -6.33 13.34
CA ASP A 52 18.20 -5.93 11.98
C ASP A 52 17.21 -6.35 10.90
N GLU A 53 16.05 -6.86 11.27
CA GLU A 53 14.99 -7.17 10.34
C GLU A 53 13.93 -6.07 10.38
N SER A 54 13.45 -5.68 9.21
CA SER A 54 12.44 -4.63 9.09
C SER A 54 11.04 -5.22 9.02
N TYR A 55 10.14 -4.60 9.75
CA TYR A 55 8.73 -5.02 9.79
C TYR A 55 7.83 -3.82 9.60
N ILE A 56 6.74 -4.01 8.86
CA ILE A 56 5.63 -3.07 8.89
C ILE A 56 4.48 -3.78 9.59
N VAL A 57 4.06 -3.22 10.71
CA VAL A 57 2.99 -3.81 11.52
C VAL A 57 1.69 -3.11 11.16
N LEU A 58 0.68 -3.90 10.82
CA LEU A 58 -0.67 -3.41 10.52
C LEU A 58 -1.60 -3.85 11.62
N ASN A 59 -2.58 -3.01 11.94
CA ASN A 59 -3.58 -3.34 12.94
C ASN A 59 -4.79 -3.97 12.28
N LYS A 60 -5.01 -5.25 12.56
CA LYS A 60 -6.14 -6.01 12.02
C LYS A 60 -7.49 -5.41 12.36
N LEU A 61 -7.57 -4.69 13.46
CA LEU A 61 -8.82 -4.10 13.94
C LEU A 61 -9.20 -2.83 13.19
N LYS A 62 -8.26 -2.26 12.42
CA LYS A 62 -8.54 -1.07 11.64
C LYS A 62 -9.13 -1.44 10.28
N PRO A 63 -9.98 -0.58 9.69
CA PRO A 63 -10.48 -0.80 8.34
C PRO A 63 -9.34 -0.93 7.33
N VAL A 64 -9.60 -1.62 6.22
CA VAL A 64 -8.58 -1.90 5.22
C VAL A 64 -7.97 -0.63 4.64
N ASP A 65 -8.76 0.42 4.45
CA ASP A 65 -8.24 1.67 3.91
C ASP A 65 -7.26 2.34 4.87
N GLN A 66 -7.46 2.20 6.18
CA GLN A 66 -6.51 2.72 7.16
C GLN A 66 -5.22 1.90 7.17
N ARG A 67 -5.32 0.59 7.01
CA ARG A 67 -4.13 -0.26 6.90
C ARG A 67 -3.35 0.07 5.65
N LEU A 68 -4.04 0.29 4.54
CA LEU A 68 -3.39 0.71 3.30
C LEU A 68 -2.72 2.07 3.45
N ALA A 69 -3.33 2.99 4.19
CA ALA A 69 -2.73 4.31 4.43
C ALA A 69 -1.41 4.19 5.18
N VAL A 70 -1.30 3.26 6.13
CA VAL A 70 -0.05 3.00 6.82
C VAL A 70 1.02 2.53 5.83
N LEU A 71 0.65 1.61 4.93
CA LEU A 71 1.57 1.10 3.92
C LEU A 71 2.04 2.21 2.99
N VAL A 72 1.13 3.04 2.51
CA VAL A 72 1.49 4.18 1.65
C VAL A 72 2.47 5.09 2.37
N ARG A 73 2.19 5.44 3.62
CA ARG A 73 3.05 6.33 4.39
C ARG A 73 4.46 5.75 4.54
N GLU A 74 4.56 4.48 4.91
CA GLU A 74 5.87 3.88 5.13
C GLU A 74 6.65 3.67 3.83
N PHE A 75 6.01 3.18 2.79
CA PHE A 75 6.69 2.99 1.51
C PHE A 75 7.07 4.31 0.84
N SER A 76 6.31 5.37 1.09
CA SER A 76 6.64 6.70 0.56
C SER A 76 7.96 7.25 1.12
N ARG A 77 8.37 6.77 2.29
CA ARG A 77 9.62 7.20 2.93
C ARG A 77 10.83 6.42 2.45
N LEU A 78 10.60 5.35 1.69
CA LEU A 78 11.68 4.48 1.24
C LEU A 78 12.15 4.88 -0.14
N ASN A 79 13.40 4.54 -0.44
CA ASN A 79 13.96 4.77 -1.77
C ASN A 79 13.57 3.62 -2.69
N LEU A 80 12.66 3.87 -3.62
CA LEU A 80 12.15 2.88 -4.56
C LEU A 80 12.78 2.98 -5.94
N LYS A 81 13.86 3.75 -6.07
CA LYS A 81 14.48 4.05 -7.38
C LYS A 81 14.85 2.83 -8.18
N ASN A 82 15.43 1.83 -7.53
CA ASN A 82 15.92 0.64 -8.23
C ASN A 82 15.01 -0.57 -8.02
N ILE A 83 13.79 -0.33 -7.57
CA ILE A 83 12.82 -1.39 -7.31
C ILE A 83 11.67 -1.24 -8.29
N PHE A 84 11.31 -2.35 -8.94
CA PHE A 84 10.14 -2.34 -9.79
C PHE A 84 8.88 -2.28 -8.93
N VAL A 85 8.07 -1.26 -9.17
CA VAL A 85 6.76 -1.11 -8.53
C VAL A 85 5.71 -1.19 -9.61
N GLN A 86 4.74 -2.08 -9.44
CA GLN A 86 3.69 -2.23 -10.42
C GLN A 86 2.96 -0.90 -10.64
N PRO A 87 2.62 -0.55 -11.89
CA PRO A 87 2.02 0.76 -12.19
C PRO A 87 0.76 1.05 -11.36
N ILE A 88 -0.08 0.05 -11.14
CA ILE A 88 -1.31 0.22 -10.35
C ILE A 88 -0.96 0.63 -8.93
N LEU A 89 0.04 0.00 -8.35
CA LEU A 89 0.46 0.30 -6.98
C LEU A 89 1.12 1.68 -6.90
N ARG A 90 1.96 1.99 -7.87
CA ARG A 90 2.63 3.29 -7.94
C ARG A 90 1.60 4.42 -8.02
N GLU A 91 0.59 4.25 -8.86
CA GLU A 91 -0.48 5.23 -8.99
C GLU A 91 -1.27 5.37 -7.70
N TYR A 92 -1.56 4.24 -7.04
CA TYR A 92 -2.28 4.28 -5.77
C TYR A 92 -1.50 5.05 -4.70
N ILE A 93 -0.21 4.79 -4.60
CA ILE A 93 0.66 5.49 -3.63
C ILE A 93 0.66 6.98 -3.92
N SER A 94 0.84 7.36 -5.18
CA SER A 94 0.90 8.77 -5.59
C SER A 94 -0.42 9.49 -5.29
N ASN A 95 -1.54 8.87 -5.65
CA ASN A 95 -2.86 9.47 -5.45
C ASN A 95 -3.19 9.59 -3.96
N THR A 96 -2.86 8.59 -3.18
CA THR A 96 -3.13 8.61 -1.75
C THR A 96 -2.29 9.66 -1.03
N GLN A 97 -1.04 9.84 -1.44
CA GLN A 97 -0.20 10.90 -0.88
C GLN A 97 -0.80 12.28 -1.13
N GLN A 98 -1.33 12.51 -2.32
CA GLN A 98 -1.97 13.77 -2.64
C GLN A 98 -3.19 14.03 -1.76
N GLU A 99 -3.94 12.99 -1.46
CA GLU A 99 -5.11 13.11 -0.59
C GLU A 99 -4.72 13.42 0.86
N LEU A 100 -3.56 12.94 1.29
CA LEU A 100 -3.09 13.15 2.67
C LEU A 100 -2.46 14.52 2.88
N LEU A 101 -2.16 15.22 1.80
CA LEU A 101 -1.62 16.57 1.87
C LEU A 101 -2.72 17.60 2.04
#